data_c0a48c2232f468928d76a47dfd7eeea8
#
_entry.id   c0a48c2232f468928d76a47dfd7eeea8
#
_cell.length_a   1.000
_cell.length_b   1.000
_cell.length_c   1.000
_cell.angle_alpha   90.00
_cell.angle_beta   90.00
_cell.angle_gamma   90.00
#
_symmetry.space_group_name_H-M   'P 1'
#
loop_
_entity.id
_entity.type
_entity.pdbx_description
1 polymer ?
#
loop_
_entity_poly.entity_id
_entity_poly.type
_entity_poly.pdbx_seq_one_letter_code
_entity_poly.pdbx_strand_id
1 'polypeptide(L)'
;MKKNLYKISENKLIASKTFKMVLEGDGIVEGEFVDIGIPGYFLRRPLSVCDWEEGRMTLVYKVVGEGTKVLSEMAVGVELEVLTGLGRGFDPEACRERALLVGGGLGVPPLLLLAKRLKAQGKQVTAVLGFNKADEIILAEEFRAVCDEVLISTVDGSVGVKGFVTDAIAAARPSFDYFYTCGPMVMMKVVCNTLEGPGEASLEERMGCGAGFCYGCSIQTKNGPRRVCKDGPVFKKEELIW
;
A
#
# COMPACT_ATOMS: atom_id res chain seq x y z
N MET A 1 -13.56 13.19 -1.89
CA MET A 1 -13.73 12.79 -0.48
C MET A 1 -15.22 12.68 -0.14
N LYS A 2 -15.64 11.53 0.36
CA LYS A 2 -16.98 11.27 0.92
C LYS A 2 -16.86 10.65 2.30
N LYS A 3 -17.87 10.85 3.14
CA LYS A 3 -17.99 10.27 4.48
C LYS A 3 -19.28 9.44 4.52
N ASN A 4 -19.13 8.14 4.70
CA ASN A 4 -20.25 7.21 4.75
C ASN A 4 -20.02 6.14 5.82
N LEU A 5 -21.07 5.39 6.12
CA LEU A 5 -20.98 4.17 6.93
C LEU A 5 -20.73 2.98 6.01
N TYR A 6 -19.81 2.13 6.43
CA TYR A 6 -19.47 0.88 5.76
C TYR A 6 -19.52 -0.26 6.76
N LYS A 7 -20.11 -1.37 6.35
CA LYS A 7 -20.28 -2.55 7.17
C LYS A 7 -19.07 -3.49 7.02
N ILE A 8 -18.55 -3.97 8.12
CA ILE A 8 -17.50 -5.01 8.12
C ILE A 8 -18.16 -6.32 7.66
N SER A 9 -17.74 -6.86 6.52
CA SER A 9 -18.14 -8.18 6.03
C SER A 9 -17.10 -9.27 6.30
N GLU A 10 -15.83 -8.88 6.47
CA GLU A 10 -14.76 -9.76 6.88
C GLU A 10 -13.76 -8.99 7.76
N ASN A 11 -13.25 -9.63 8.83
CA ASN A 11 -12.13 -9.11 9.63
C ASN A 11 -11.39 -10.29 10.23
N LYS A 12 -10.30 -10.72 9.57
CA LYS A 12 -9.58 -11.93 9.96
C LYS A 12 -8.07 -11.74 10.01
N LEU A 13 -7.42 -12.46 10.92
CA LEU A 13 -5.97 -12.59 10.98
C LEU A 13 -5.48 -13.38 9.75
N ILE A 14 -4.52 -12.80 9.00
CA ILE A 14 -3.94 -13.44 7.80
C ILE A 14 -2.43 -13.73 7.95
N ALA A 15 -1.75 -13.03 8.85
CA ALA A 15 -0.35 -13.25 9.17
C ALA A 15 -0.05 -12.69 10.58
N SER A 16 1.18 -12.78 11.05
CA SER A 16 1.58 -12.28 12.39
C SER A 16 1.07 -10.86 12.63
N LYS A 17 0.12 -10.70 13.57
CA LYS A 17 -0.54 -9.42 13.93
C LYS A 17 -1.15 -8.65 12.75
N THR A 18 -1.35 -9.28 11.59
CA THR A 18 -1.83 -8.65 10.36
C THR A 18 -3.20 -9.16 10.00
N PHE A 19 -4.13 -8.24 9.81
CA PHE A 19 -5.54 -8.51 9.53
C PHE A 19 -5.92 -8.08 8.13
N LYS A 20 -6.83 -8.83 7.50
CA LYS A 20 -7.58 -8.44 6.32
C LYS A 20 -8.99 -8.05 6.76
N MET A 21 -9.41 -6.85 6.39
CA MET A 21 -10.77 -6.35 6.59
C MET A 21 -11.41 -6.07 5.24
N VAL A 22 -12.65 -6.52 5.08
CA VAL A 22 -13.49 -6.16 3.93
C VAL A 22 -14.64 -5.31 4.43
N LEU A 23 -14.79 -4.16 3.80
CA LEU A 23 -15.85 -3.19 4.07
C LEU A 23 -16.81 -3.15 2.89
N GLU A 24 -18.11 -3.24 3.17
CA GLU A 24 -19.20 -3.17 2.18
C GLU A 24 -20.05 -1.94 2.42
N GLY A 25 -20.48 -1.28 1.34
CA GLY A 25 -21.36 -0.13 1.42
C GLY A 25 -21.58 0.56 0.08
N ASP A 26 -22.62 1.36 0.01
CA ASP A 26 -22.97 2.12 -1.18
C ASP A 26 -22.12 3.38 -1.33
N GLY A 27 -21.90 3.79 -2.58
CA GLY A 27 -21.26 5.07 -2.90
C GLY A 27 -19.77 5.11 -2.53
N ILE A 28 -19.07 3.98 -2.54
CA ILE A 28 -17.62 3.91 -2.41
C ILE A 28 -16.99 4.79 -3.49
N VAL A 29 -16.07 5.67 -3.07
CA VAL A 29 -15.25 6.49 -3.95
C VAL A 29 -13.83 5.99 -3.89
N GLU A 30 -13.30 5.57 -5.02
CA GLU A 30 -11.90 5.15 -5.12
C GLU A 30 -10.94 6.23 -4.61
N GLY A 31 -9.90 5.80 -3.97
CA GLY A 31 -8.80 6.61 -3.47
C GLY A 31 -7.63 5.70 -3.11
N GLU A 32 -6.49 6.28 -2.82
CA GLU A 32 -5.31 5.52 -2.47
C GLU A 32 -5.39 4.96 -1.04
N PHE A 33 -6.03 5.70 -0.17
CA PHE A 33 -6.26 5.28 1.20
C PHE A 33 -7.64 5.75 1.69
N VAL A 34 -8.05 5.18 2.79
CA VAL A 34 -9.25 5.58 3.53
C VAL A 34 -8.88 5.98 4.95
N ASP A 35 -9.73 6.77 5.59
CA ASP A 35 -9.50 7.22 6.96
C ASP A 35 -10.65 6.78 7.85
N ILE A 36 -10.39 5.75 8.69
CA ILE A 36 -11.40 5.04 9.48
C ILE A 36 -11.60 5.72 10.83
N GLY A 37 -12.85 6.09 11.12
CA GLY A 37 -13.29 6.52 12.43
C GLY A 37 -13.46 5.34 13.37
N ILE A 38 -12.79 5.39 14.52
CA ILE A 38 -12.93 4.38 15.57
C ILE A 38 -13.66 5.02 16.74
N PRO A 39 -14.79 4.46 17.23
CA PRO A 39 -15.50 4.99 18.37
C PRO A 39 -14.59 5.18 19.59
N GLY A 40 -14.66 6.35 20.24
CA GLY A 40 -13.83 6.70 21.39
C GLY A 40 -12.42 7.22 21.06
N TYR A 41 -12.01 7.27 19.78
CA TYR A 41 -10.74 7.83 19.38
C TYR A 41 -10.89 9.13 18.62
N PHE A 42 -10.11 10.14 19.01
CA PHE A 42 -10.15 11.46 18.36
C PHE A 42 -9.61 11.42 16.92
N LEU A 43 -8.47 10.74 16.71
CA LEU A 43 -7.90 10.61 15.37
C LEU A 43 -8.43 9.37 14.67
N ARG A 44 -8.69 9.51 13.38
CA ARG A 44 -8.97 8.39 12.47
C ARG A 44 -7.70 7.57 12.20
N ARG A 45 -7.89 6.44 11.54
CA ARG A 45 -6.78 5.54 11.12
C ARG A 45 -6.72 5.50 9.60
N PRO A 46 -5.72 6.18 9.00
CA PRO A 46 -5.50 6.09 7.56
C PRO A 46 -4.96 4.69 7.23
N LEU A 47 -5.62 4.01 6.30
CA LEU A 47 -5.24 2.69 5.81
C LEU A 47 -5.26 2.70 4.29
N SER A 48 -4.19 2.18 3.68
CA SER A 48 -4.12 2.03 2.22
C SER A 48 -5.14 1.01 1.72
N VAL A 49 -5.70 1.28 0.55
CA VAL A 49 -6.61 0.36 -0.11
C VAL A 49 -5.81 -0.74 -0.78
N CYS A 50 -6.14 -1.99 -0.42
CA CYS A 50 -5.52 -3.18 -1.00
C CYS A 50 -6.23 -3.58 -2.30
N ASP A 51 -7.56 -3.50 -2.32
CA ASP A 51 -8.38 -3.89 -3.45
C ASP A 51 -9.73 -3.17 -3.47
N TRP A 52 -10.25 -2.94 -4.67
CA TRP A 52 -11.58 -2.41 -4.94
C TRP A 52 -12.35 -3.37 -5.83
N GLU A 53 -13.52 -3.78 -5.36
CA GLU A 53 -14.55 -4.42 -6.17
C GLU A 53 -15.85 -3.64 -6.01
N GLU A 54 -16.81 -3.82 -6.89
CA GLU A 54 -18.09 -3.11 -6.82
C GLU A 54 -18.76 -3.30 -5.44
N GLY A 55 -18.97 -2.20 -4.71
CA GLY A 55 -19.55 -2.21 -3.37
C GLY A 55 -18.65 -2.75 -2.25
N ARG A 56 -17.41 -3.16 -2.56
CA ARG A 56 -16.49 -3.78 -1.58
C ARG A 56 -15.12 -3.16 -1.63
N MET A 57 -14.53 -2.98 -0.46
CA MET A 57 -13.17 -2.46 -0.28
C MET A 57 -12.39 -3.37 0.65
N THR A 58 -11.23 -3.85 0.21
CA THR A 58 -10.32 -4.65 1.03
C THR A 58 -9.21 -3.79 1.59
N LEU A 59 -9.01 -3.90 2.88
CA LEU A 59 -7.91 -3.27 3.63
C LEU A 59 -7.05 -4.35 4.29
N VAL A 60 -5.74 -4.12 4.36
CA VAL A 60 -4.83 -4.97 5.13
C VAL A 60 -4.06 -4.08 6.09
N TYR A 61 -4.07 -4.43 7.37
CA TYR A 61 -3.44 -3.62 8.42
C TYR A 61 -2.79 -4.49 9.50
N LYS A 62 -1.78 -3.95 10.16
CA LYS A 62 -1.08 -4.60 11.29
C LYS A 62 -1.49 -3.95 12.60
N VAL A 63 -1.64 -4.74 13.64
CA VAL A 63 -1.85 -4.24 15.00
C VAL A 63 -0.54 -3.67 15.51
N VAL A 64 -0.47 -2.33 15.56
CA VAL A 64 0.72 -1.57 16.00
C VAL A 64 0.44 -0.65 17.19
N GLY A 65 -0.82 -0.50 17.58
CA GLY A 65 -1.23 0.35 18.70
C GLY A 65 -2.71 0.15 19.03
N GLU A 66 -3.21 0.85 20.03
CA GLU A 66 -4.56 0.65 20.58
C GLU A 66 -5.67 0.77 19.51
N GLY A 67 -5.61 1.76 18.61
CA GLY A 67 -6.64 1.92 17.59
C GLY A 67 -6.72 0.72 16.63
N THR A 68 -5.58 0.22 16.14
CA THR A 68 -5.56 -0.97 15.28
C THR A 68 -5.87 -2.26 16.05
N LYS A 69 -5.62 -2.28 17.37
CA LYS A 69 -6.05 -3.37 18.23
C LYS A 69 -7.58 -3.41 18.32
N VAL A 70 -8.22 -2.27 18.62
CA VAL A 70 -9.69 -2.17 18.63
C VAL A 70 -10.28 -2.58 17.28
N LEU A 71 -9.71 -2.12 16.15
CA LEU A 71 -10.14 -2.57 14.83
C LEU A 71 -10.08 -4.09 14.68
N SER A 72 -9.01 -4.73 15.15
CA SER A 72 -8.84 -6.19 15.03
C SER A 72 -9.83 -7.02 15.85
N GLU A 73 -10.45 -6.41 16.86
CA GLU A 73 -11.44 -7.02 17.74
C GLU A 73 -12.89 -6.78 17.27
N MET A 74 -13.09 -5.93 16.24
CA MET A 74 -14.43 -5.62 15.72
C MET A 74 -15.04 -6.81 14.99
N ALA A 75 -16.29 -7.11 15.32
CA ALA A 75 -17.03 -8.20 14.71
C ALA A 75 -17.56 -7.84 13.29
N VAL A 76 -17.79 -8.86 12.50
CA VAL A 76 -18.56 -8.75 11.25
C VAL A 76 -19.96 -8.19 11.56
N GLY A 77 -20.44 -7.30 10.71
CA GLY A 77 -21.72 -6.61 10.87
C GLY A 77 -21.62 -5.25 11.55
N VAL A 78 -20.51 -4.90 12.19
CA VAL A 78 -20.27 -3.56 12.75
C VAL A 78 -20.16 -2.54 11.61
N GLU A 79 -20.78 -1.38 11.79
CA GLU A 79 -20.65 -0.25 10.88
C GLU A 79 -19.54 0.71 11.34
N LEU A 80 -18.71 1.12 10.38
CA LEU A 80 -17.62 2.07 10.58
C LEU A 80 -17.85 3.33 9.76
N GLU A 81 -17.59 4.47 10.36
CA GLU A 81 -17.53 5.75 9.64
C GLU A 81 -16.19 5.85 8.91
N VAL A 82 -16.23 5.96 7.59
CA VAL A 82 -15.04 5.97 6.74
C VAL A 82 -15.06 7.17 5.80
N LEU A 83 -13.94 7.87 5.71
CA LEU A 83 -13.67 8.85 4.65
C LEU A 83 -13.00 8.13 3.48
N THR A 84 -13.55 8.30 2.29
CA THR A 84 -13.06 7.73 1.03
C THR A 84 -12.69 8.80 0.01
N GLY A 85 -12.03 8.40 -1.09
CA GLY A 85 -11.58 9.33 -2.12
C GLY A 85 -10.48 10.26 -1.60
N LEU A 86 -9.52 9.69 -0.87
CA LEU A 86 -8.38 10.40 -0.29
C LEU A 86 -7.09 10.05 -1.02
N GLY A 87 -6.20 11.03 -1.10
CA GLY A 87 -4.88 10.91 -1.70
C GLY A 87 -4.88 10.85 -3.22
N ARG A 88 -3.67 10.73 -3.76
CA ARG A 88 -3.37 10.47 -5.18
C ARG A 88 -2.59 9.18 -5.26
N GLY A 89 -3.11 8.23 -6.03
CA GLY A 89 -2.53 6.92 -6.20
C GLY A 89 -1.40 6.87 -7.21
N PHE A 90 -0.87 5.66 -7.38
CA PHE A 90 0.06 5.34 -8.45
C PHE A 90 -0.58 5.60 -9.83
N ASP A 91 0.25 6.06 -10.76
CA ASP A 91 -0.16 6.28 -12.15
C ASP A 91 0.18 5.07 -13.03
N PRO A 92 -0.79 4.18 -13.34
CA PRO A 92 -0.53 3.02 -14.20
C PRO A 92 -0.20 3.40 -15.65
N GLU A 93 -0.57 4.62 -16.10
CA GLU A 93 -0.27 5.10 -17.44
C GLU A 93 1.21 5.52 -17.60
N ALA A 94 1.90 5.77 -16.49
CA ALA A 94 3.33 6.11 -16.51
C ALA A 94 4.21 4.94 -16.98
N CYS A 95 3.79 3.70 -16.75
CA CYS A 95 4.42 2.49 -17.29
C CYS A 95 4.01 2.29 -18.75
N ARG A 96 4.96 1.99 -19.62
CA ARG A 96 4.68 1.71 -21.03
C ARG A 96 4.30 0.25 -21.25
N GLU A 97 5.15 -0.66 -20.88
CA GLU A 97 5.01 -2.08 -21.18
C GLU A 97 5.30 -3.00 -19.97
N ARG A 98 6.36 -2.70 -19.21
CA ARG A 98 6.89 -3.59 -18.16
C ARG A 98 7.00 -2.86 -16.83
N ALA A 99 6.14 -3.21 -15.89
CA ALA A 99 6.11 -2.67 -14.57
C ALA A 99 6.87 -3.54 -13.56
N LEU A 100 7.69 -2.91 -12.71
CA LEU A 100 8.28 -3.54 -11.54
C LEU A 100 7.61 -2.99 -10.27
N LEU A 101 6.93 -3.85 -9.53
CA LEU A 101 6.34 -3.52 -8.24
C LEU A 101 7.28 -3.98 -7.12
N VAL A 102 7.65 -3.09 -6.21
CA VAL A 102 8.56 -3.41 -5.09
C VAL A 102 7.88 -3.06 -3.78
N GLY A 103 7.43 -4.08 -3.07
CA GLY A 103 6.69 -3.94 -1.81
C GLY A 103 7.44 -4.48 -0.59
N GLY A 104 7.36 -3.79 0.55
CA GLY A 104 7.90 -4.27 1.82
C GLY A 104 6.87 -4.28 2.94
N GLY A 105 6.66 -5.44 3.57
CA GLY A 105 5.71 -5.60 4.68
C GLY A 105 4.31 -5.07 4.34
N LEU A 106 3.81 -4.07 5.09
CA LEU A 106 2.50 -3.44 4.82
C LEU A 106 2.48 -2.48 3.61
N GLY A 107 3.58 -2.28 2.94
CA GLY A 107 3.59 -1.63 1.63
C GLY A 107 3.19 -2.56 0.47
N VAL A 108 3.07 -3.87 0.72
CA VAL A 108 2.62 -4.85 -0.28
C VAL A 108 1.14 -4.67 -0.65
N PRO A 109 0.19 -4.50 0.28
CA PRO A 109 -1.24 -4.40 -0.03
C PRO A 109 -1.62 -3.38 -1.10
N PRO A 110 -1.21 -2.10 -1.06
CA PRO A 110 -1.60 -1.12 -2.08
C PRO A 110 -1.09 -1.44 -3.49
N LEU A 111 -0.04 -2.23 -3.61
CA LEU A 111 0.49 -2.66 -4.90
C LEU A 111 -0.36 -3.73 -5.59
N LEU A 112 -1.25 -4.43 -4.88
CA LEU A 112 -2.11 -5.46 -5.48
C LEU A 112 -3.16 -4.83 -6.42
N LEU A 113 -3.82 -3.77 -5.97
CA LEU A 113 -4.76 -3.02 -6.81
C LEU A 113 -4.06 -2.43 -8.05
N LEU A 114 -2.85 -1.89 -7.86
CA LEU A 114 -2.04 -1.40 -8.98
C LEU A 114 -1.68 -2.53 -9.96
N ALA A 115 -1.27 -3.70 -9.46
CA ALA A 115 -0.99 -4.87 -10.31
C ALA A 115 -2.19 -5.24 -11.18
N LYS A 116 -3.40 -5.31 -10.59
CA LYS A 116 -4.64 -5.57 -11.32
C LYS A 116 -4.91 -4.53 -12.41
N ARG A 117 -4.73 -3.24 -12.11
CA ARG A 117 -4.89 -2.13 -13.08
C ARG A 117 -3.89 -2.21 -14.23
N LEU A 118 -2.62 -2.50 -13.94
CA LEU A 118 -1.58 -2.66 -14.96
C LEU A 118 -1.87 -3.87 -15.86
N LYS A 119 -2.29 -5.00 -15.27
CA LYS A 119 -2.67 -6.20 -16.04
C LYS A 119 -3.91 -5.98 -16.90
N ALA A 120 -4.90 -5.23 -16.42
CA ALA A 120 -6.09 -4.85 -17.21
C ALA A 120 -5.72 -3.99 -18.43
N GLN A 121 -4.59 -3.27 -18.39
CA GLN A 121 -4.02 -2.51 -19.51
C GLN A 121 -3.08 -3.35 -20.41
N GLY A 122 -2.98 -4.66 -20.18
CA GLY A 122 -2.14 -5.57 -20.97
C GLY A 122 -0.64 -5.49 -20.68
N LYS A 123 -0.22 -4.84 -19.58
CA LYS A 123 1.19 -4.68 -19.23
C LYS A 123 1.74 -5.95 -18.59
N GLN A 124 3.06 -6.17 -18.75
CA GLN A 124 3.79 -7.19 -18.00
C GLN A 124 4.12 -6.66 -16.61
N VAL A 125 3.89 -7.47 -15.59
CA VAL A 125 4.05 -7.07 -14.19
C VAL A 125 4.92 -8.08 -13.45
N THR A 126 6.08 -7.64 -12.96
CA THR A 126 6.90 -8.38 -12.01
C THR A 126 6.73 -7.75 -10.62
N ALA A 127 6.43 -8.56 -9.62
CA ALA A 127 6.32 -8.12 -8.23
C ALA A 127 7.46 -8.68 -7.38
N VAL A 128 8.12 -7.82 -6.60
CA VAL A 128 9.14 -8.18 -5.61
C VAL A 128 8.62 -7.83 -4.24
N LEU A 129 8.36 -8.85 -3.42
CA LEU A 129 7.73 -8.73 -2.12
C LEU A 129 8.71 -9.09 -1.01
N GLY A 130 9.01 -8.14 -0.12
CA GLY A 130 9.96 -8.30 0.98
C GLY A 130 9.29 -8.38 2.34
N PHE A 131 9.74 -9.33 3.17
CA PHE A 131 9.26 -9.54 4.53
C PHE A 131 10.44 -9.85 5.46
N ASN A 132 10.23 -9.79 6.79
CA ASN A 132 11.29 -10.19 7.70
C ASN A 132 11.43 -11.73 7.75
N LYS A 133 10.31 -12.47 7.74
CA LYS A 133 10.25 -13.92 7.89
C LYS A 133 8.96 -14.50 7.29
N ALA A 134 8.91 -15.83 7.17
CA ALA A 134 7.82 -16.56 6.53
C ALA A 134 6.42 -16.27 7.10
N ASP A 135 6.28 -16.13 8.41
CA ASP A 135 4.98 -15.88 9.07
C ASP A 135 4.45 -14.45 8.92
N GLU A 136 5.23 -13.56 8.30
CA GLU A 136 4.81 -12.21 7.93
C GLU A 136 4.38 -12.09 6.45
N ILE A 137 4.55 -13.15 5.64
CA ILE A 137 4.19 -13.12 4.23
C ILE A 137 2.68 -12.97 4.08
N ILE A 138 2.27 -11.97 3.31
CA ILE A 138 0.87 -11.67 2.99
C ILE A 138 0.68 -11.56 1.48
N LEU A 139 -0.51 -11.92 0.98
CA LEU A 139 -0.97 -11.69 -0.39
C LEU A 139 -0.10 -12.33 -1.49
N ALA A 140 0.81 -13.26 -1.15
CA ALA A 140 1.71 -13.84 -2.13
C ALA A 140 0.95 -14.62 -3.23
N GLU A 141 -0.11 -15.34 -2.88
CA GLU A 141 -0.92 -16.10 -3.83
C GLU A 141 -1.78 -15.16 -4.70
N GLU A 142 -2.31 -14.08 -4.10
CA GLU A 142 -3.05 -13.06 -4.84
C GLU A 142 -2.17 -12.38 -5.90
N PHE A 143 -0.91 -12.06 -5.55
CA PHE A 143 0.04 -11.55 -6.53
C PHE A 143 0.39 -12.58 -7.61
N ARG A 144 0.58 -13.86 -7.25
CA ARG A 144 0.83 -14.92 -8.23
C ARG A 144 -0.34 -15.14 -9.21
N ALA A 145 -1.56 -14.90 -8.76
CA ALA A 145 -2.74 -14.98 -9.62
C ALA A 145 -2.86 -13.81 -10.62
N VAL A 146 -2.18 -12.69 -10.35
CA VAL A 146 -2.30 -11.45 -11.16
C VAL A 146 -1.04 -11.17 -11.97
N CYS A 147 0.14 -11.28 -11.36
CA CYS A 147 1.41 -10.88 -11.96
C CYS A 147 2.01 -11.98 -12.84
N ASP A 148 2.84 -11.59 -13.80
CA ASP A 148 3.57 -12.54 -14.65
C ASP A 148 4.71 -13.22 -13.89
N GLU A 149 5.31 -12.51 -12.92
CA GLU A 149 6.37 -13.03 -12.06
C GLU A 149 6.24 -12.46 -10.64
N VAL A 150 6.46 -13.30 -9.63
CA VAL A 150 6.47 -12.90 -8.22
C VAL A 150 7.73 -13.43 -7.54
N LEU A 151 8.56 -12.52 -7.08
CA LEU A 151 9.76 -12.79 -6.31
C LEU A 151 9.51 -12.46 -4.83
N ILE A 152 9.92 -13.35 -3.95
CA ILE A 152 9.82 -13.14 -2.50
C ILE A 152 11.22 -13.08 -1.91
N SER A 153 11.46 -12.13 -1.03
CA SER A 153 12.63 -12.10 -0.16
C SER A 153 12.23 -12.10 1.31
N THR A 154 13.00 -12.81 2.13
CA THR A 154 12.87 -12.73 3.59
C THR A 154 14.24 -12.46 4.19
N VAL A 155 14.28 -11.54 5.17
CA VAL A 155 15.54 -11.13 5.80
C VAL A 155 16.25 -12.32 6.45
N ASP A 156 15.49 -13.23 7.08
CA ASP A 156 16.02 -14.43 7.73
C ASP A 156 16.32 -15.59 6.75
N GLY A 157 15.85 -15.49 5.49
CA GLY A 157 16.01 -16.52 4.48
C GLY A 157 15.05 -17.70 4.62
N SER A 158 13.96 -17.56 5.38
CA SER A 158 12.98 -18.62 5.60
C SER A 158 12.16 -18.96 4.35
N VAL A 159 11.97 -17.99 3.43
CA VAL A 159 11.29 -18.18 2.13
C VAL A 159 11.93 -17.29 1.07
N GLY A 160 12.09 -17.80 -0.14
CA GLY A 160 12.59 -17.07 -1.29
C GLY A 160 14.06 -16.67 -1.19
N VAL A 161 14.41 -15.47 -1.65
CA VAL A 161 15.79 -14.96 -1.58
C VAL A 161 16.06 -14.45 -0.16
N LYS A 162 17.16 -14.91 0.44
CA LYS A 162 17.61 -14.38 1.74
C LYS A 162 18.12 -12.96 1.58
N GLY A 163 17.57 -12.04 2.34
CA GLY A 163 17.94 -10.62 2.34
C GLY A 163 16.76 -9.71 2.08
N PHE A 164 17.05 -8.55 1.49
CA PHE A 164 16.08 -7.50 1.18
C PHE A 164 15.54 -7.61 -0.25
N VAL A 165 14.55 -6.81 -0.59
CA VAL A 165 14.00 -6.73 -1.96
C VAL A 165 15.07 -6.43 -3.00
N THR A 166 16.08 -5.65 -2.65
CA THR A 166 17.23 -5.35 -3.53
C THR A 166 18.09 -6.56 -3.85
N ASP A 167 18.19 -7.53 -2.92
CA ASP A 167 18.93 -8.77 -3.16
C ASP A 167 18.16 -9.66 -4.15
N ALA A 168 16.82 -9.72 -4.02
CA ALA A 168 15.97 -10.43 -4.96
C ALA A 168 16.01 -9.78 -6.36
N ILE A 169 15.97 -8.45 -6.44
CA ILE A 169 16.10 -7.72 -7.71
C ILE A 169 17.47 -7.96 -8.35
N ALA A 170 18.55 -7.92 -7.57
CA ALA A 170 19.90 -8.15 -8.07
C ALA A 170 20.10 -9.58 -8.58
N ALA A 171 19.48 -10.57 -7.94
CA ALA A 171 19.53 -11.98 -8.35
C ALA A 171 18.75 -12.24 -9.63
N ALA A 172 17.51 -11.74 -9.73
CA ALA A 172 16.61 -12.01 -10.85
C ALA A 172 16.83 -11.06 -12.05
N ARG A 173 17.28 -9.82 -11.78
CA ARG A 173 17.47 -8.76 -12.79
C ARG A 173 16.26 -8.56 -13.70
N PRO A 174 15.07 -8.30 -13.11
CA PRO A 174 13.86 -8.12 -13.90
C PRO A 174 14.00 -6.94 -14.86
N SER A 175 13.46 -7.10 -16.06
CA SER A 175 13.40 -6.03 -17.05
C SER A 175 12.16 -5.19 -16.82
N PHE A 176 12.31 -3.87 -16.73
CA PHE A 176 11.20 -2.93 -16.53
C PHE A 176 11.46 -1.59 -17.22
N ASP A 177 10.41 -0.85 -17.50
CA ASP A 177 10.48 0.52 -17.99
C ASP A 177 9.96 1.55 -16.97
N TYR A 178 9.24 1.08 -15.95
CA TYR A 178 8.78 1.89 -14.82
C TYR A 178 8.68 1.05 -13.55
N PHE A 179 9.03 1.62 -12.40
CA PHE A 179 8.86 0.93 -11.13
C PHE A 179 7.96 1.69 -10.15
N TYR A 180 7.32 0.93 -9.28
CA TYR A 180 6.44 1.41 -8.21
C TYR A 180 6.88 0.79 -6.90
N THR A 181 7.02 1.60 -5.85
CA THR A 181 7.47 1.08 -4.55
C THR A 181 6.64 1.59 -3.38
N CYS A 182 6.39 0.72 -2.42
CA CYS A 182 5.72 1.04 -1.17
C CYS A 182 6.27 0.18 -0.03
N GLY A 183 6.47 0.77 1.14
CA GLY A 183 6.98 0.07 2.33
C GLY A 183 7.83 0.95 3.23
N PRO A 184 8.69 0.37 4.06
CA PRO A 184 9.54 1.13 4.96
C PRO A 184 10.37 2.21 4.24
N MET A 185 10.43 3.41 4.79
CA MET A 185 11.13 4.56 4.19
C MET A 185 12.57 4.22 3.77
N VAL A 186 13.30 3.48 4.61
CA VAL A 186 14.67 3.05 4.31
C VAL A 186 14.71 2.14 3.06
N MET A 187 13.76 1.22 2.94
CA MET A 187 13.65 0.36 1.76
C MET A 187 13.39 1.18 0.49
N MET A 188 12.39 2.06 0.52
CA MET A 188 12.05 2.90 -0.64
C MET A 188 13.19 3.81 -1.06
N LYS A 189 13.91 4.40 -0.10
CA LYS A 189 15.14 5.18 -0.36
C LYS A 189 16.18 4.37 -1.12
N VAL A 190 16.47 3.14 -0.66
CA VAL A 190 17.45 2.26 -1.32
C VAL A 190 16.97 1.87 -2.71
N VAL A 191 15.71 1.45 -2.86
CA VAL A 191 15.09 1.10 -4.16
C VAL A 191 15.19 2.28 -5.14
N CYS A 192 14.77 3.48 -4.73
CA CYS A 192 14.80 4.67 -5.60
C CYS A 192 16.22 5.10 -5.99
N ASN A 193 17.21 4.85 -5.14
CA ASN A 193 18.61 5.19 -5.43
C ASN A 193 19.34 4.11 -6.25
N THR A 194 18.90 2.85 -6.17
CA THR A 194 19.56 1.73 -6.84
C THR A 194 18.98 1.45 -8.23
N LEU A 195 17.65 1.56 -8.37
CA LEU A 195 17.00 1.29 -9.65
C LEU A 195 17.18 2.46 -10.62
N GLU A 196 17.71 2.14 -11.79
CA GLU A 196 17.77 3.08 -12.91
C GLU A 196 16.38 3.21 -13.57
N GLY A 197 16.09 4.38 -14.14
CA GLY A 197 14.82 4.65 -14.78
C GLY A 197 13.80 5.36 -13.89
N PRO A 198 12.64 5.73 -14.45
CA PRO A 198 11.58 6.45 -13.75
C PRO A 198 10.81 5.55 -12.79
N GLY A 199 10.23 6.15 -11.76
CA GLY A 199 9.42 5.40 -10.81
C GLY A 199 8.70 6.27 -9.79
N GLU A 200 7.81 5.65 -9.03
CA GLU A 200 7.00 6.26 -8.00
C GLU A 200 7.14 5.55 -6.66
N ALA A 201 7.07 6.32 -5.57
CA ALA A 201 7.09 5.82 -4.20
C ALA A 201 5.87 6.33 -3.43
N SER A 202 5.18 5.44 -2.74
CA SER A 202 4.07 5.76 -1.84
C SER A 202 4.59 5.96 -0.43
N LEU A 203 4.54 7.19 0.06
CA LEU A 203 5.08 7.60 1.35
C LEU A 203 4.01 7.54 2.44
N GLU A 204 4.46 7.34 3.67
CA GLU A 204 3.63 7.38 4.86
C GLU A 204 4.08 8.51 5.78
N GLU A 205 3.10 9.21 6.38
CA GLU A 205 3.32 10.20 7.41
C GLU A 205 2.18 10.18 8.44
N ARG A 206 2.46 10.71 9.63
CA ARG A 206 1.42 10.86 10.64
C ARG A 206 0.36 11.85 10.17
N MET A 207 -0.88 11.40 10.09
CA MET A 207 -2.00 12.19 9.62
C MET A 207 -2.88 12.63 10.78
N GLY A 208 -3.22 13.94 10.81
CA GLY A 208 -4.23 14.46 11.70
C GLY A 208 -5.61 14.50 11.03
N CYS A 209 -5.73 15.18 9.89
CA CYS A 209 -7.02 15.37 9.21
C CYS A 209 -7.24 14.44 8.00
N GLY A 210 -6.22 13.78 7.47
CA GLY A 210 -6.29 12.94 6.25
C GLY A 210 -6.71 13.66 4.96
N ALA A 211 -7.07 14.94 5.02
CA ALA A 211 -7.72 15.68 3.93
C ALA A 211 -7.01 16.98 3.50
N GLY A 212 -5.80 17.22 4.00
CA GLY A 212 -4.95 18.33 3.57
C GLY A 212 -5.18 19.68 4.27
N PHE A 213 -5.91 19.75 5.36
CA PHE A 213 -6.19 21.01 6.05
C PHE A 213 -5.18 21.36 7.15
N CYS A 214 -4.70 20.36 7.90
CA CYS A 214 -3.88 20.60 9.09
C CYS A 214 -2.37 20.72 8.84
N TYR A 215 -1.90 20.36 7.65
CA TYR A 215 -0.48 20.34 7.26
C TYR A 215 0.42 19.41 8.11
N GLY A 216 -0.14 18.59 9.01
CA GLY A 216 0.62 17.72 9.91
C GLY A 216 1.43 16.62 9.22
N CYS A 217 1.01 16.21 8.00
CA CYS A 217 1.70 15.20 7.19
C CYS A 217 2.61 15.81 6.11
N SER A 218 3.13 17.02 6.32
CA SER A 218 3.98 17.69 5.32
C SER A 218 5.38 17.09 5.28
N ILE A 219 5.85 16.81 4.07
CA ILE A 219 7.23 16.42 3.77
C ILE A 219 7.89 17.49 2.91
N GLN A 220 9.23 17.51 2.92
CA GLN A 220 10.01 18.33 2.00
C GLN A 220 10.26 17.56 0.70
N THR A 221 9.99 18.21 -0.42
CA THR A 221 10.34 17.72 -1.75
C THR A 221 11.21 18.74 -2.47
N LYS A 222 11.82 18.35 -3.59
CA LYS A 222 12.59 19.29 -4.43
C LYS A 222 11.74 20.45 -4.96
N ASN A 223 10.42 20.27 -5.01
CA ASN A 223 9.44 21.27 -5.44
C ASN A 223 8.77 22.00 -4.27
N GLY A 224 9.39 21.99 -3.08
CA GLY A 224 8.86 22.58 -1.84
C GLY A 224 8.02 21.61 -1.01
N PRO A 225 7.38 22.11 0.06
CA PRO A 225 6.60 21.26 0.98
C PRO A 225 5.36 20.68 0.29
N ARG A 226 5.08 19.38 0.56
CA ARG A 226 3.93 18.63 0.07
C ARG A 226 3.26 17.90 1.23
N ARG A 227 1.94 17.77 1.19
CA ARG A 227 1.15 17.03 2.18
C ARG A 227 0.91 15.62 1.67
N VAL A 228 1.39 14.62 2.39
CA VAL A 228 1.24 13.22 2.01
C VAL A 228 -0.24 12.84 1.80
N CYS A 229 -1.15 13.32 2.64
CA CYS A 229 -2.57 12.97 2.55
C CYS A 229 -3.33 13.64 1.38
N LYS A 230 -2.79 14.68 0.74
CA LYS A 230 -3.49 15.43 -0.32
C LYS A 230 -2.72 15.49 -1.62
N ASP A 231 -1.42 15.81 -1.53
CA ASP A 231 -0.55 15.98 -2.69
C ASP A 231 0.08 14.65 -3.12
N GLY A 232 0.12 13.65 -2.18
CA GLY A 232 0.49 12.25 -2.31
C GLY A 232 -0.67 11.32 -1.93
N PRO A 233 -0.41 10.13 -1.37
CA PRO A 233 0.87 9.63 -0.84
C PRO A 233 1.93 9.29 -1.89
N VAL A 234 1.56 9.13 -3.15
CA VAL A 234 2.45 8.76 -4.23
C VAL A 234 3.15 9.97 -4.81
N PHE A 235 4.47 9.87 -4.94
CA PHE A 235 5.35 10.89 -5.52
C PHE A 235 6.32 10.24 -6.51
N LYS A 236 6.69 10.98 -7.55
CA LYS A 236 7.77 10.56 -8.44
C LYS A 236 9.10 10.57 -7.69
N LYS A 237 9.95 9.57 -7.94
CA LYS A 237 11.24 9.46 -7.24
C LYS A 237 12.13 10.70 -7.40
N GLU A 238 12.01 11.38 -8.53
CA GLU A 238 12.76 12.59 -8.84
C GLU A 238 12.37 13.79 -7.97
N GLU A 239 11.15 13.81 -7.41
CA GLU A 239 10.65 14.88 -6.53
C GLU A 239 11.12 14.70 -5.09
N LEU A 240 11.51 13.48 -4.68
CA LEU A 240 11.81 13.15 -3.31
C LEU A 240 13.21 13.61 -2.86
N ILE A 241 13.30 14.00 -1.60
CA ILE A 241 14.52 14.26 -0.87
C ILE A 241 14.62 13.17 0.21
N TRP A 242 15.62 12.30 0.09
CA TRP A 242 15.81 11.12 0.96
C TRP A 242 16.77 11.40 2.13
#